data_4682e0f52bc9f12e6a8da4791f000dab
#
_entry.id   4682e0f52bc9f12e6a8da4791f000dab
#
_cell.length_a   1.000
_cell.length_b   1.000
_cell.length_c   1.000
_cell.angle_alpha   90.00
_cell.angle_beta   90.00
_cell.angle_gamma   90.00
#
_symmetry.space_group_name_H-M   'P 1'
#
loop_
_entity.id
_entity.type
_entity.pdbx_description
1 polymer ?
#
loop_
_entity_poly.entity_id
_entity_poly.type
_entity_poly.pdbx_seq_one_letter_code
_entity_poly.pdbx_strand_id
1 'polypeptide(L)'
;LFTRTLPPDIVVVHTSTPRDGRLSLGIEVNVLPAAIAAARARGGLVVAQVNPLMPFVHGDGVLDLADVDIGVEVDELLPSPPAPVLDEVSAAIGAAVAGRVADGMTLQLGIGAVPDSVLHGLHGRRGLRVWSEMISDGVLALDRAGALDSEAVITASFLFGTPELYAWVDDNPRVRLLRTETVNEPATIARNPGMVSVNTALQVDLFAQANASRIRSRIYSGFGGQTDFIVGALHSDGGQAILALRSWHPKADTSTIVPMIDEPVTSFQPTAVITDQGIAEVFGHDERSQARHLIQHAAHPQVREELWEEASVLGLT
;
A
#
# COMPACT_ATOMS: atom_id res chain seq x y z
N LEU A 1 -3.09 -21.10 -1.51
CA LEU A 1 -3.94 -21.17 -0.33
C LEU A 1 -5.23 -21.94 -0.67
N PHE A 2 -6.08 -21.38 -1.52
CA PHE A 2 -7.42 -21.88 -1.81
C PHE A 2 -7.47 -23.25 -2.52
N THR A 3 -6.47 -23.64 -3.26
CA THR A 3 -6.44 -24.93 -3.96
C THR A 3 -6.12 -26.12 -3.06
N ARG A 4 -5.48 -25.91 -1.89
CA ARG A 4 -5.00 -27.03 -1.05
C ARG A 4 -5.30 -26.85 0.44
N THR A 5 -5.03 -25.66 1.01
CA THR A 5 -5.03 -25.48 2.47
C THR A 5 -6.38 -25.05 3.01
N LEU A 6 -7.04 -24.11 2.34
CA LEU A 6 -8.33 -23.53 2.72
C LEU A 6 -9.25 -23.42 1.49
N PRO A 7 -9.64 -24.53 0.86
CA PRO A 7 -10.53 -24.49 -0.30
C PRO A 7 -11.93 -24.06 0.14
N PRO A 8 -12.48 -22.97 -0.42
CA PRO A 8 -13.82 -22.52 -0.10
C PRO A 8 -14.87 -23.42 -0.77
N ASP A 9 -15.93 -23.74 -0.05
CA ASP A 9 -17.12 -24.39 -0.60
C ASP A 9 -18.19 -23.34 -0.95
N ILE A 10 -18.18 -22.20 -0.27
CA ILE A 10 -19.07 -21.07 -0.53
C ILE A 10 -18.22 -19.78 -0.54
N VAL A 11 -18.41 -18.96 -1.57
CA VAL A 11 -17.82 -17.62 -1.65
C VAL A 11 -18.95 -16.60 -1.67
N VAL A 12 -18.94 -15.69 -0.70
CA VAL A 12 -19.88 -14.57 -0.64
C VAL A 12 -19.12 -13.32 -1.12
N VAL A 13 -19.66 -12.66 -2.12
CA VAL A 13 -19.08 -11.46 -2.73
C VAL A 13 -20.05 -10.29 -2.69
N HIS A 14 -19.52 -9.08 -2.62
CA HIS A 14 -20.30 -7.84 -2.75
C HIS A 14 -20.09 -7.30 -4.17
N THR A 15 -21.16 -7.05 -4.89
CA THR A 15 -21.10 -6.72 -6.33
C THR A 15 -21.92 -5.49 -6.67
N SER A 16 -21.60 -4.90 -7.82
CA SER A 16 -22.48 -3.93 -8.50
C SER A 16 -23.80 -4.58 -8.93
N THR A 17 -24.75 -3.74 -9.35
CA THR A 17 -25.89 -4.21 -10.15
C THR A 17 -25.41 -4.74 -11.51
N PRO A 18 -26.16 -5.70 -12.11
CA PRO A 18 -25.80 -6.24 -13.43
C PRO A 18 -25.82 -5.17 -14.53
N ARG A 19 -24.77 -5.16 -15.37
CA ARG A 19 -24.68 -4.37 -16.59
C ARG A 19 -24.32 -5.29 -17.75
N ASP A 20 -25.14 -5.37 -18.77
CA ASP A 20 -24.96 -6.25 -19.95
C ASP A 20 -24.62 -7.71 -19.59
N GLY A 21 -25.34 -8.27 -18.60
CA GLY A 21 -25.17 -9.64 -18.14
C GLY A 21 -23.92 -9.89 -17.30
N ARG A 22 -23.23 -8.84 -16.83
CA ARG A 22 -22.04 -8.90 -15.99
C ARG A 22 -22.22 -8.12 -14.69
N LEU A 23 -21.50 -8.55 -13.67
CA LEU A 23 -21.37 -7.91 -12.37
C LEU A 23 -19.90 -7.49 -12.17
N SER A 24 -19.68 -6.46 -11.35
CA SER A 24 -18.34 -6.14 -10.89
C SER A 24 -18.23 -6.36 -9.38
N LEU A 25 -17.11 -6.93 -8.94
CA LEU A 25 -16.73 -6.97 -7.51
C LEU A 25 -16.50 -5.57 -6.92
N GLY A 26 -16.56 -4.54 -7.78
CA GLY A 26 -16.51 -3.15 -7.37
C GLY A 26 -15.21 -2.78 -6.70
N ILE A 27 -15.28 -2.41 -5.41
CA ILE A 27 -14.13 -1.84 -4.69
C ILE A 27 -13.14 -2.87 -4.16
N GLU A 28 -13.44 -4.17 -4.19
CA GLU A 28 -12.63 -5.23 -3.59
C GLU A 28 -12.49 -6.42 -4.54
N VAL A 29 -11.37 -6.52 -5.25
CA VAL A 29 -11.05 -7.64 -6.15
C VAL A 29 -10.08 -8.61 -5.45
N ASN A 30 -8.92 -8.13 -5.10
CA ASN A 30 -7.93 -8.76 -4.24
C ASN A 30 -7.79 -10.29 -4.46
N VAL A 31 -8.22 -11.11 -3.51
CA VAL A 31 -8.15 -12.58 -3.57
C VAL A 31 -9.44 -13.23 -4.07
N LEU A 32 -10.50 -12.47 -4.30
CA LEU A 32 -11.83 -12.99 -4.60
C LEU A 32 -11.89 -13.80 -5.92
N PRO A 33 -11.24 -13.38 -7.03
CA PRO A 33 -11.24 -14.19 -8.25
C PRO A 33 -10.63 -15.58 -8.04
N ALA A 34 -9.57 -15.69 -7.23
CA ALA A 34 -8.95 -16.96 -6.91
C ALA A 34 -9.86 -17.83 -6.00
N ALA A 35 -10.57 -17.20 -5.06
CA ALA A 35 -11.53 -17.90 -4.21
C ALA A 35 -12.72 -18.43 -5.02
N ILE A 36 -13.29 -17.62 -5.91
CA ILE A 36 -14.38 -18.02 -6.83
C ILE A 36 -13.94 -19.20 -7.70
N ALA A 37 -12.79 -19.10 -8.35
CA ALA A 37 -12.27 -20.16 -9.18
C ALA A 37 -12.06 -21.47 -8.41
N ALA A 38 -11.56 -21.41 -7.17
CA ALA A 38 -11.35 -22.56 -6.32
C ALA A 38 -12.67 -23.19 -5.86
N ALA A 39 -13.68 -22.40 -5.52
CA ALA A 39 -15.02 -22.90 -5.18
C ALA A 39 -15.67 -23.58 -6.38
N ARG A 40 -15.65 -22.94 -7.55
CA ARG A 40 -16.20 -23.50 -8.79
C ARG A 40 -15.55 -24.82 -9.18
N ALA A 41 -14.24 -24.95 -9.08
CA ALA A 41 -13.54 -26.22 -9.37
C ALA A 41 -13.97 -27.41 -8.49
N ARG A 42 -14.65 -27.12 -7.38
CA ARG A 42 -15.16 -28.13 -6.41
C ARG A 42 -16.68 -28.29 -6.42
N GLY A 43 -17.38 -27.55 -7.29
CA GLY A 43 -18.84 -27.52 -7.30
C GLY A 43 -19.45 -26.72 -6.16
N GLY A 44 -18.65 -25.76 -5.61
CA GLY A 44 -19.08 -24.85 -4.57
C GLY A 44 -19.95 -23.70 -5.10
N LEU A 45 -20.55 -22.95 -4.19
CA LEU A 45 -21.50 -21.86 -4.48
C LEU A 45 -20.83 -20.48 -4.47
N VAL A 46 -21.31 -19.62 -5.38
CA VAL A 46 -21.02 -18.18 -5.38
C VAL A 46 -22.31 -17.42 -5.07
N VAL A 47 -22.28 -16.66 -3.98
CA VAL A 47 -23.39 -15.83 -3.51
C VAL A 47 -23.02 -14.37 -3.68
N ALA A 48 -23.77 -13.61 -4.45
CA ALA A 48 -23.55 -12.18 -4.64
C ALA A 48 -24.53 -11.35 -3.83
N GLN A 49 -24.01 -10.48 -2.97
CA GLN A 49 -24.74 -9.35 -2.40
C GLN A 49 -24.72 -8.22 -3.44
N VAL A 50 -25.83 -8.00 -4.12
CA VAL A 50 -25.96 -7.06 -5.24
C VAL A 50 -26.40 -5.72 -4.70
N ASN A 51 -25.54 -4.70 -4.84
CA ASN A 51 -25.74 -3.37 -4.24
C ASN A 51 -25.66 -2.28 -5.33
N PRO A 52 -26.69 -1.44 -5.50
CA PRO A 52 -26.66 -0.34 -6.48
C PRO A 52 -25.63 0.75 -6.16
N LEU A 53 -25.13 0.82 -4.91
CA LEU A 53 -24.08 1.74 -4.52
C LEU A 53 -22.66 1.22 -4.81
N MET A 54 -22.53 -0.08 -5.17
CA MET A 54 -21.24 -0.65 -5.56
C MET A 54 -20.90 -0.23 -6.99
N PRO A 55 -19.74 0.44 -7.24
CA PRO A 55 -19.37 0.85 -8.58
C PRO A 55 -19.05 -0.35 -9.48
N PHE A 56 -19.30 -0.20 -10.77
CA PHE A 56 -18.80 -1.14 -11.76
C PHE A 56 -17.37 -0.78 -12.13
N VAL A 57 -16.40 -1.54 -11.63
CA VAL A 57 -14.97 -1.31 -11.89
C VAL A 57 -14.44 -2.39 -12.83
N HIS A 58 -13.67 -1.98 -13.84
CA HIS A 58 -13.09 -2.87 -14.84
C HIS A 58 -11.93 -3.71 -14.28
N GLY A 59 -11.62 -4.82 -14.92
CA GLY A 59 -10.49 -5.69 -14.58
C GLY A 59 -10.91 -7.11 -14.22
N ASP A 60 -10.12 -7.75 -13.35
CA ASP A 60 -10.29 -9.16 -12.96
C ASP A 60 -11.52 -9.41 -12.07
N GLY A 61 -12.15 -8.35 -11.57
CA GLY A 61 -13.36 -8.40 -10.75
C GLY A 61 -14.66 -8.41 -11.56
N VAL A 62 -14.60 -8.39 -12.89
CA VAL A 62 -15.81 -8.51 -13.72
C VAL A 62 -16.18 -9.97 -13.86
N LEU A 63 -17.39 -10.33 -13.41
CA LEU A 63 -17.96 -11.67 -13.41
C LEU A 63 -19.11 -11.75 -14.40
N ASP A 64 -19.26 -12.87 -15.09
CA ASP A 64 -20.50 -13.15 -15.81
C ASP A 64 -21.62 -13.47 -14.81
N LEU A 65 -22.84 -13.00 -15.07
CA LEU A 65 -23.99 -13.25 -14.19
C LEU A 65 -24.21 -14.77 -14.01
N ALA A 66 -23.84 -15.59 -15.01
CA ALA A 66 -23.90 -17.05 -14.94
C ALA A 66 -22.92 -17.66 -13.93
N ASP A 67 -21.92 -16.91 -13.48
CA ASP A 67 -20.98 -17.38 -12.44
C ASP A 67 -21.52 -17.19 -11.02
N VAL A 68 -22.71 -16.62 -10.85
CA VAL A 68 -23.37 -16.39 -9.57
C VAL A 68 -24.56 -17.34 -9.42
N ASP A 69 -24.58 -18.12 -8.35
CA ASP A 69 -25.68 -19.06 -8.09
C ASP A 69 -26.86 -18.40 -7.37
N ILE A 70 -26.56 -17.46 -6.46
CA ILE A 70 -27.56 -16.78 -5.63
C ILE A 70 -27.23 -15.28 -5.61
N GLY A 71 -28.18 -14.46 -6.02
CA GLY A 71 -28.13 -13.00 -5.86
C GLY A 71 -29.03 -12.55 -4.71
N VAL A 72 -28.50 -11.70 -3.84
CA VAL A 72 -29.25 -11.05 -2.76
C VAL A 72 -29.17 -9.54 -2.97
N GLU A 73 -30.29 -8.92 -3.25
CA GLU A 73 -30.35 -7.46 -3.41
C GLU A 73 -30.28 -6.75 -2.06
N VAL A 74 -29.42 -5.74 -1.98
CA VAL A 74 -29.25 -4.89 -0.81
C VAL A 74 -29.12 -3.43 -1.27
N ASP A 75 -29.34 -2.50 -0.34
CA ASP A 75 -29.10 -1.06 -0.54
C ASP A 75 -28.36 -0.56 0.71
N GLU A 76 -27.04 -0.75 0.71
CA GLU A 76 -26.20 -0.47 1.86
C GLU A 76 -25.04 0.46 1.50
N LEU A 77 -24.74 1.42 2.38
CA LEU A 77 -23.59 2.29 2.22
C LEU A 77 -22.29 1.49 2.22
N LEU A 78 -21.42 1.82 1.30
CA LEU A 78 -20.08 1.24 1.27
C LEU A 78 -19.22 1.81 2.41
N PRO A 79 -18.26 1.01 2.93
CA PRO A 79 -17.35 1.49 3.96
C PRO A 79 -16.54 2.68 3.45
N SER A 80 -16.38 3.68 4.32
CA SER A 80 -15.58 4.86 4.03
C SER A 80 -14.70 5.20 5.23
N PRO A 81 -13.43 5.58 5.02
CA PRO A 81 -12.55 5.99 6.11
C PRO A 81 -13.04 7.31 6.72
N PRO A 82 -12.74 7.55 8.01
CA PRO A 82 -12.86 8.91 8.55
C PRO A 82 -11.88 9.83 7.82
N ALA A 83 -12.24 11.12 7.74
CA ALA A 83 -11.34 12.12 7.14
C ALA A 83 -9.96 12.08 7.84
N PRO A 84 -8.85 12.04 7.09
CA PRO A 84 -7.52 12.00 7.67
C PRO A 84 -7.24 13.29 8.46
N VAL A 85 -6.68 13.13 9.65
CA VAL A 85 -6.17 14.28 10.42
C VAL A 85 -4.71 14.47 10.04
N LEU A 86 -4.44 15.46 9.21
CA LEU A 86 -3.09 15.86 8.85
C LEU A 86 -2.53 16.73 9.96
N ASP A 87 -1.35 16.38 10.44
CA ASP A 87 -0.58 17.17 11.40
C ASP A 87 0.79 17.54 10.82
N GLU A 88 1.51 18.42 11.52
CA GLU A 88 2.82 18.95 11.08
C GLU A 88 3.84 17.83 10.84
N VAL A 89 3.82 16.77 11.66
CA VAL A 89 4.73 15.63 11.53
C VAL A 89 4.46 14.85 10.24
N SER A 90 3.20 14.52 9.98
CA SER A 90 2.80 13.85 8.73
C SER A 90 3.08 14.70 7.50
N ALA A 91 2.87 16.03 7.61
CA ALA A 91 3.16 16.97 6.53
C ALA A 91 4.66 17.06 6.23
N ALA A 92 5.52 17.07 7.25
CA ALA A 92 6.98 17.08 7.08
C ALA A 92 7.47 15.79 6.38
N ILE A 93 6.99 14.63 6.82
CA ILE A 93 7.31 13.33 6.19
C ILE A 93 6.81 13.33 4.73
N GLY A 94 5.56 13.75 4.52
CA GLY A 94 4.95 13.81 3.18
C GLY A 94 5.74 14.69 2.21
N ALA A 95 6.18 15.86 2.66
CA ALA A 95 7.02 16.78 1.87
C ALA A 95 8.40 16.16 1.53
N ALA A 96 9.03 15.48 2.49
CA ALA A 96 10.31 14.80 2.28
C ALA A 96 10.20 13.67 1.24
N VAL A 97 9.15 12.85 1.32
CA VAL A 97 8.88 11.80 0.32
C VAL A 97 8.53 12.40 -1.04
N ALA A 98 7.63 13.40 -1.10
CA ALA A 98 7.24 14.05 -2.35
C ALA A 98 8.42 14.71 -3.07
N GLY A 99 9.42 15.19 -2.32
CA GLY A 99 10.67 15.72 -2.86
C GLY A 99 11.49 14.69 -3.66
N ARG A 100 11.30 13.40 -3.41
CA ARG A 100 11.98 12.29 -4.12
C ARG A 100 11.24 11.78 -5.35
N VAL A 101 9.99 12.18 -5.54
CA VAL A 101 9.18 11.79 -6.68
C VAL A 101 9.37 12.78 -7.82
N ALA A 102 9.87 12.33 -8.95
CA ALA A 102 9.97 13.13 -10.17
C ALA A 102 8.74 12.93 -11.08
N ASP A 103 8.60 13.79 -12.09
CA ASP A 103 7.58 13.64 -13.13
C ASP A 103 7.75 12.30 -13.87
N GLY A 104 6.65 11.68 -14.25
CA GLY A 104 6.63 10.41 -14.99
C GLY A 104 6.84 9.16 -14.12
N MET A 105 7.14 9.29 -12.84
CA MET A 105 7.32 8.14 -11.94
C MET A 105 6.01 7.42 -11.65
N THR A 106 6.11 6.15 -11.26
CA THR A 106 4.97 5.31 -10.87
C THR A 106 4.88 5.22 -9.34
N LEU A 107 3.67 5.34 -8.80
CA LEU A 107 3.41 5.41 -7.37
C LEU A 107 2.74 4.15 -6.84
N GLN A 108 3.21 3.67 -5.69
CA GLN A 108 2.48 2.82 -4.74
C GLN A 108 2.45 3.52 -3.39
N LEU A 109 1.27 3.71 -2.85
CA LEU A 109 1.05 4.25 -1.52
C LEU A 109 -0.07 3.51 -0.82
N GLY A 110 0.00 3.46 0.51
CA GLY A 110 -1.08 3.00 1.38
C GLY A 110 -2.09 4.12 1.68
N ILE A 111 -2.76 3.97 2.80
CA ILE A 111 -3.71 4.95 3.38
C ILE A 111 -3.18 5.49 4.70
N GLY A 112 -3.71 6.65 5.12
CA GLY A 112 -3.41 7.28 6.39
C GLY A 112 -2.68 8.60 6.22
N ALA A 113 -2.41 9.28 7.34
CA ALA A 113 -1.93 10.65 7.35
C ALA A 113 -0.62 10.87 6.56
N VAL A 114 0.33 9.93 6.61
CA VAL A 114 1.60 10.06 5.87
C VAL A 114 1.39 9.87 4.37
N PRO A 115 0.77 8.77 3.86
CA PRO A 115 0.45 8.62 2.43
C PRO A 115 -0.39 9.77 1.87
N ASP A 116 -1.39 10.25 2.60
CA ASP A 116 -2.23 11.37 2.15
C ASP A 116 -1.44 12.67 2.05
N SER A 117 -0.49 12.91 2.99
CA SER A 117 0.42 14.05 2.92
C SER A 117 1.39 13.96 1.74
N VAL A 118 1.87 12.75 1.41
CA VAL A 118 2.70 12.52 0.21
C VAL A 118 1.91 12.89 -1.04
N LEU A 119 0.70 12.33 -1.21
CA LEU A 119 -0.14 12.58 -2.38
C LEU A 119 -0.47 14.07 -2.53
N HIS A 120 -0.75 14.76 -1.41
CA HIS A 120 -0.96 16.20 -1.42
C HIS A 120 0.27 16.98 -1.93
N GLY A 121 1.47 16.57 -1.51
CA GLY A 121 2.75 17.15 -1.96
C GLY A 121 3.05 16.94 -3.45
N LEU A 122 2.34 16.02 -4.12
CA LEU A 122 2.56 15.68 -5.53
C LEU A 122 1.65 16.41 -6.52
N HIS A 123 0.73 17.27 -6.09
CA HIS A 123 -0.20 17.99 -6.97
C HIS A 123 0.50 18.85 -8.05
N GLY A 124 1.73 19.27 -7.81
CA GLY A 124 2.55 20.02 -8.77
C GLY A 124 3.29 19.16 -9.81
N ARG A 125 3.30 17.84 -9.65
CA ARG A 125 3.96 16.90 -10.57
C ARG A 125 3.14 16.68 -11.83
N ARG A 126 3.76 16.05 -12.84
CA ARG A 126 3.12 15.73 -14.12
C ARG A 126 3.48 14.33 -14.60
N GLY A 127 2.52 13.70 -15.28
CA GLY A 127 2.74 12.39 -15.92
C GLY A 127 2.93 11.24 -14.92
N LEU A 128 2.50 11.40 -13.65
CA LEU A 128 2.58 10.35 -12.66
C LEU A 128 1.68 9.17 -13.05
N ARG A 129 2.12 7.97 -12.71
CA ARG A 129 1.39 6.72 -12.92
C ARG A 129 1.09 6.07 -11.59
N VAL A 130 0.11 5.17 -11.55
CA VAL A 130 -0.28 4.45 -10.34
C VAL A 130 -0.30 2.96 -10.62
N TRP A 131 0.50 2.23 -9.86
CA TRP A 131 0.47 0.78 -9.72
C TRP A 131 0.59 0.46 -8.23
N SER A 132 -0.52 0.10 -7.61
CA SER A 132 -0.60 -0.02 -6.14
C SER A 132 -1.51 -1.18 -5.76
N GLU A 133 -1.29 -1.78 -4.60
CA GLU A 133 -2.25 -2.75 -4.08
C GLU A 133 -3.60 -2.09 -3.83
N MET A 134 -3.59 -0.86 -3.30
CA MET A 134 -4.81 -0.09 -3.04
C MET A 134 -4.68 1.34 -3.52
N ILE A 135 -5.82 2.00 -3.77
CA ILE A 135 -5.90 3.44 -4.02
C ILE A 135 -6.97 4.09 -3.15
N SER A 136 -6.75 5.36 -2.83
CA SER A 136 -7.61 6.20 -2.00
C SER A 136 -7.99 7.50 -2.70
N ASP A 137 -8.73 8.36 -2.00
CA ASP A 137 -9.14 9.70 -2.49
C ASP A 137 -7.96 10.57 -2.93
N GLY A 138 -6.76 10.33 -2.41
CA GLY A 138 -5.56 11.05 -2.84
C GLY A 138 -5.22 10.84 -4.31
N VAL A 139 -5.53 9.66 -4.88
CA VAL A 139 -5.35 9.41 -6.33
C VAL A 139 -6.38 10.20 -7.15
N LEU A 140 -7.61 10.28 -6.71
CA LEU A 140 -8.63 11.16 -7.30
C LEU A 140 -8.19 12.63 -7.27
N ALA A 141 -7.60 13.08 -6.16
CA ALA A 141 -7.09 14.43 -6.02
C ALA A 141 -5.93 14.72 -7.00
N LEU A 142 -5.02 13.78 -7.21
CA LEU A 142 -3.95 13.88 -8.22
C LEU A 142 -4.51 13.94 -9.64
N ASP A 143 -5.53 13.15 -9.96
CA ASP A 143 -6.17 13.18 -11.27
C ASP A 143 -6.79 14.57 -11.54
N ARG A 144 -7.54 15.11 -10.57
CA ARG A 144 -8.12 16.46 -10.64
C ARG A 144 -7.11 17.59 -10.75
N ALA A 145 -5.94 17.41 -10.13
CA ALA A 145 -4.83 18.36 -10.23
C ALA A 145 -4.10 18.27 -11.59
N GLY A 146 -4.44 17.30 -12.44
CA GLY A 146 -3.74 17.03 -13.69
C GLY A 146 -2.31 16.53 -13.49
N ALA A 147 -2.04 15.90 -12.34
CA ALA A 147 -0.72 15.35 -12.00
C ALA A 147 -0.51 13.97 -12.63
N LEU A 148 -1.59 13.21 -12.86
CA LEU A 148 -1.50 11.88 -13.45
C LEU A 148 -1.32 11.94 -14.98
N ASP A 149 -0.69 10.92 -15.52
CA ASP A 149 -0.63 10.65 -16.95
C ASP A 149 -2.05 10.30 -17.44
N SER A 150 -2.62 11.12 -18.35
CA SER A 150 -3.99 10.95 -18.87
C SER A 150 -4.18 9.69 -19.71
N GLU A 151 -3.11 9.16 -20.29
CA GLU A 151 -3.13 7.97 -21.14
C GLU A 151 -2.85 6.67 -20.34
N ALA A 152 -2.28 6.80 -19.13
CA ALA A 152 -1.95 5.66 -18.31
C ALA A 152 -3.17 5.12 -17.56
N VAL A 153 -3.28 3.79 -17.50
CA VAL A 153 -4.29 3.11 -16.71
C VAL A 153 -3.84 3.04 -15.25
N ILE A 154 -4.69 3.51 -14.36
CA ILE A 154 -4.53 3.39 -12.92
C ILE A 154 -4.85 1.94 -12.53
N THR A 155 -3.88 1.25 -11.95
CA THR A 155 -4.03 -0.17 -11.61
C THR A 155 -3.92 -0.37 -10.10
N ALA A 156 -4.91 -1.07 -9.52
CA ALA A 156 -4.88 -1.50 -8.14
C ALA A 156 -5.52 -2.88 -7.96
N SER A 157 -5.63 -3.35 -6.72
CA SER A 157 -6.33 -4.58 -6.35
C SER A 157 -7.61 -4.29 -5.55
N PHE A 158 -7.64 -3.17 -4.83
CA PHE A 158 -8.84 -2.70 -4.14
C PHE A 158 -8.83 -1.18 -3.94
N LEU A 159 -9.97 -0.65 -3.52
CA LEU A 159 -10.21 0.77 -3.26
C LEU A 159 -10.69 0.96 -1.83
N PHE A 160 -10.24 2.02 -1.17
CA PHE A 160 -10.81 2.44 0.09
C PHE A 160 -10.82 3.97 0.19
N GLY A 161 -11.99 4.56 0.14
CA GLY A 161 -12.15 6.01 0.10
C GLY A 161 -13.58 6.46 0.35
N THR A 162 -13.87 7.67 -0.06
CA THR A 162 -15.18 8.30 0.07
C THR A 162 -16.14 7.87 -1.04
N PRO A 163 -17.45 8.13 -0.90
CA PRO A 163 -18.41 7.95 -1.98
C PRO A 163 -18.03 8.70 -3.26
N GLU A 164 -17.25 9.78 -3.16
CA GLU A 164 -16.77 10.53 -4.30
C GLU A 164 -15.73 9.76 -5.12
N LEU A 165 -14.81 9.05 -4.45
CA LEU A 165 -13.89 8.12 -5.11
C LEU A 165 -14.68 7.01 -5.80
N TYR A 166 -15.66 6.43 -5.12
CA TYR A 166 -16.46 5.33 -5.67
C TYR A 166 -17.28 5.75 -6.89
N ALA A 167 -17.84 6.96 -6.88
CA ALA A 167 -18.52 7.53 -8.03
C ALA A 167 -17.57 7.83 -9.21
N TRP A 168 -16.33 8.23 -8.92
CA TRP A 168 -15.33 8.51 -9.95
C TRP A 168 -14.82 7.25 -10.65
N VAL A 169 -14.73 6.12 -9.95
CA VAL A 169 -14.29 4.85 -10.53
C VAL A 169 -15.39 4.09 -11.25
N ASP A 170 -16.68 4.45 -11.05
CA ASP A 170 -17.81 3.78 -11.69
C ASP A 170 -17.73 3.90 -13.20
N ASP A 171 -17.57 2.77 -13.88
CA ASP A 171 -17.41 2.65 -15.34
C ASP A 171 -16.28 3.50 -15.94
N ASN A 172 -15.26 3.81 -15.14
CA ASN A 172 -14.11 4.59 -15.58
C ASN A 172 -13.07 3.71 -16.29
N PRO A 173 -12.87 3.86 -17.62
CA PRO A 173 -11.94 3.00 -18.39
C PRO A 173 -10.47 3.22 -18.03
N ARG A 174 -10.15 4.31 -17.31
CA ARG A 174 -8.80 4.59 -16.83
C ARG A 174 -8.47 3.88 -15.53
N VAL A 175 -9.44 3.24 -14.87
CA VAL A 175 -9.25 2.52 -13.60
C VAL A 175 -9.52 1.04 -13.81
N ARG A 176 -8.61 0.20 -13.37
CA ARG A 176 -8.83 -1.25 -13.34
C ARG A 176 -8.37 -1.85 -12.03
N LEU A 177 -9.12 -2.84 -11.55
CA LEU A 177 -8.73 -3.65 -10.41
C LEU A 177 -8.37 -5.06 -10.86
N LEU A 178 -7.15 -5.48 -10.52
CA LEU A 178 -6.63 -6.79 -10.84
C LEU A 178 -6.49 -7.61 -9.56
N ARG A 179 -6.43 -8.93 -9.71
CA ARG A 179 -6.17 -9.86 -8.61
C ARG A 179 -4.80 -9.62 -7.98
N THR A 180 -4.69 -9.86 -6.68
CA THR A 180 -3.47 -9.60 -5.90
C THR A 180 -2.25 -10.30 -6.47
N GLU A 181 -2.39 -11.55 -6.94
CA GLU A 181 -1.28 -12.29 -7.54
C GLU A 181 -0.71 -11.65 -8.81
N THR A 182 -1.41 -10.68 -9.41
CA THR A 182 -0.92 -9.89 -10.54
C THR A 182 -0.36 -8.55 -10.07
N VAL A 183 -1.10 -7.86 -9.19
CA VAL A 183 -0.74 -6.52 -8.72
C VAL A 183 0.51 -6.55 -7.85
N ASN A 184 0.62 -7.54 -6.96
CA ASN A 184 1.72 -7.68 -6.00
C ASN A 184 2.87 -8.57 -6.54
N GLU A 185 2.83 -8.98 -7.81
CA GLU A 185 3.90 -9.78 -8.37
C GLU A 185 5.16 -8.90 -8.60
N PRO A 186 6.30 -9.17 -7.92
CA PRO A 186 7.46 -8.27 -7.94
C PRO A 186 8.03 -8.01 -9.34
N ALA A 187 8.02 -9.02 -10.23
CA ALA A 187 8.50 -8.84 -11.59
C ALA A 187 7.55 -7.95 -12.43
N THR A 188 6.27 -7.94 -12.11
CA THR A 188 5.28 -7.05 -12.73
C THR A 188 5.43 -5.63 -12.20
N ILE A 189 5.61 -5.47 -10.88
CA ILE A 189 5.88 -4.18 -10.24
C ILE A 189 7.14 -3.55 -10.85
N ALA A 190 8.22 -4.33 -11.01
CA ALA A 190 9.50 -3.88 -11.56
C ALA A 190 9.44 -3.33 -13.00
N ARG A 191 8.41 -3.69 -13.77
CA ARG A 191 8.22 -3.18 -15.15
C ARG A 191 7.69 -1.75 -15.19
N ASN A 192 7.19 -1.23 -14.07
CA ASN A 192 6.72 0.14 -13.98
C ASN A 192 7.93 1.09 -13.85
N PRO A 193 8.09 2.08 -14.72
CA PRO A 193 9.26 2.96 -14.70
C PRO A 193 9.26 3.85 -13.46
N GLY A 194 10.42 4.00 -12.83
CA GLY A 194 10.58 4.86 -11.67
C GLY A 194 9.62 4.50 -10.53
N MET A 195 9.47 3.20 -10.24
CA MET A 195 8.53 2.74 -9.22
C MET A 195 8.90 3.26 -7.83
N VAL A 196 8.08 4.10 -7.25
CA VAL A 196 8.22 4.62 -5.89
C VAL A 196 7.23 3.89 -4.99
N SER A 197 7.77 2.98 -4.18
CA SER A 197 7.01 2.25 -3.17
C SER A 197 7.17 2.94 -1.82
N VAL A 198 6.07 3.39 -1.23
CA VAL A 198 6.06 4.07 0.08
C VAL A 198 5.25 3.25 1.06
N ASN A 199 5.93 2.71 2.04
CA ASN A 199 5.33 1.89 3.09
C ASN A 199 5.68 2.46 4.47
N THR A 200 4.93 2.04 5.48
CA THR A 200 5.21 2.41 6.87
C THR A 200 5.62 1.18 7.68
N ALA A 201 6.21 1.42 8.85
CA ALA A 201 6.57 0.40 9.81
C ALA A 201 6.24 0.86 11.24
N LEU A 202 6.17 -0.08 12.17
CA LEU A 202 6.09 0.19 13.60
C LEU A 202 7.44 0.59 14.15
N GLN A 203 8.51 -0.07 13.65
CA GLN A 203 9.89 0.14 14.05
C GLN A 203 10.84 -0.14 12.89
N VAL A 204 11.98 0.54 12.90
CA VAL A 204 13.13 0.26 12.02
C VAL A 204 14.37 0.21 12.92
N ASP A 205 15.24 -0.78 12.74
CA ASP A 205 16.46 -0.92 13.51
C ASP A 205 17.69 -0.39 12.78
N LEU A 206 18.84 -0.41 13.47
CA LEU A 206 20.12 0.12 12.93
C LEU A 206 20.68 -0.72 11.77
N PHE A 207 20.14 -1.91 11.52
CA PHE A 207 20.42 -2.76 10.35
C PHE A 207 19.43 -2.51 9.21
N ALA A 208 18.59 -1.46 9.34
CA ALA A 208 17.53 -1.11 8.40
C ALA A 208 16.44 -2.19 8.23
N GLN A 209 16.32 -3.12 9.18
CA GLN A 209 15.20 -4.05 9.21
C GLN A 209 13.95 -3.35 9.76
N ALA A 210 12.78 -3.75 9.29
CA ALA A 210 11.53 -3.11 9.65
C ALA A 210 10.51 -4.12 10.21
N ASN A 211 9.87 -3.73 11.29
CA ASN A 211 8.72 -4.44 11.85
C ASN A 211 7.43 -3.71 11.45
N ALA A 212 6.61 -4.33 10.61
CA ALA A 212 5.32 -3.80 10.18
C ALA A 212 4.11 -4.58 10.75
N SER A 213 4.34 -5.67 11.46
CA SER A 213 3.26 -6.64 11.72
C SER A 213 3.12 -7.12 13.16
N ARG A 214 4.10 -6.86 14.04
CA ARG A 214 4.10 -7.43 15.39
C ARG A 214 4.27 -6.38 16.47
N ILE A 215 3.60 -6.61 17.60
CA ILE A 215 3.77 -5.86 18.84
C ILE A 215 3.87 -6.88 19.98
N ARG A 216 5.00 -6.89 20.70
CA ARG A 216 5.28 -7.82 21.80
C ARG A 216 5.02 -9.28 21.39
N SER A 217 5.66 -9.70 20.29
CA SER A 217 5.56 -11.05 19.69
C SER A 217 4.17 -11.47 19.20
N ARG A 218 3.16 -10.62 19.31
CA ARG A 218 1.81 -10.88 18.79
C ARG A 218 1.63 -10.28 17.42
N ILE A 219 0.95 -10.98 16.55
CA ILE A 219 0.52 -10.42 15.25
C ILE A 219 -0.45 -9.28 15.53
N TYR A 220 -0.07 -8.08 15.11
CA TYR A 220 -0.90 -6.88 15.16
C TYR A 220 -1.66 -6.69 13.84
N SER A 221 -0.97 -6.92 12.73
CA SER A 221 -1.56 -6.92 11.38
C SER A 221 -0.80 -7.87 10.46
N GLY A 222 -1.36 -8.19 9.30
CA GLY A 222 -0.56 -8.70 8.19
C GLY A 222 0.41 -7.62 7.68
N PHE A 223 1.46 -8.03 7.01
CA PHE A 223 2.40 -7.11 6.35
C PHE A 223 1.90 -6.68 4.95
N GLY A 224 0.79 -7.27 4.45
CA GLY A 224 0.21 -6.95 3.13
C GLY A 224 1.19 -7.14 1.98
N GLY A 225 1.12 -6.24 1.01
CA GLY A 225 2.00 -6.22 -0.16
C GLY A 225 3.35 -5.53 0.06
N GLN A 226 3.69 -5.08 1.27
CA GLN A 226 4.89 -4.29 1.53
C GLN A 226 6.17 -4.95 0.97
N THR A 227 6.38 -6.24 1.24
CA THR A 227 7.55 -6.97 0.77
C THR A 227 7.61 -7.02 -0.75
N ASP A 228 6.49 -7.31 -1.40
CA ASP A 228 6.39 -7.44 -2.85
C ASP A 228 6.72 -6.11 -3.54
N PHE A 229 6.14 -5.02 -3.04
CA PHE A 229 6.37 -3.68 -3.59
C PHE A 229 7.77 -3.16 -3.33
N ILE A 230 8.37 -3.43 -2.16
CA ILE A 230 9.78 -3.09 -1.88
C ILE A 230 10.70 -3.81 -2.86
N VAL A 231 10.54 -5.13 -3.02
CA VAL A 231 11.35 -5.93 -3.94
C VAL A 231 11.13 -5.47 -5.38
N GLY A 232 9.89 -5.28 -5.81
CA GLY A 232 9.57 -4.80 -7.14
C GLY A 232 10.15 -3.42 -7.44
N ALA A 233 10.06 -2.48 -6.50
CA ALA A 233 10.63 -1.13 -6.65
C ALA A 233 12.15 -1.14 -6.76
N LEU A 234 12.83 -1.98 -5.97
CA LEU A 234 14.29 -2.14 -6.06
C LEU A 234 14.77 -2.66 -7.44
N HIS A 235 13.92 -3.41 -8.13
CA HIS A 235 14.22 -3.94 -9.47
C HIS A 235 13.69 -3.05 -10.61
N SER A 236 12.94 -2.01 -10.32
CA SER A 236 12.50 -1.02 -11.29
C SER A 236 13.65 -0.06 -11.64
N ASP A 237 13.78 0.28 -12.90
CA ASP A 237 14.76 1.29 -13.34
C ASP A 237 14.41 2.66 -12.74
N GLY A 238 15.33 3.21 -11.95
CA GLY A 238 15.12 4.44 -11.17
C GLY A 238 14.13 4.30 -10.01
N GLY A 239 13.79 3.06 -9.62
CA GLY A 239 12.84 2.79 -8.56
C GLY A 239 13.37 3.07 -7.15
N GLN A 240 12.47 3.29 -6.22
CA GLN A 240 12.76 3.59 -4.81
C GLN A 240 11.80 2.84 -3.89
N ALA A 241 12.35 2.19 -2.86
CA ALA A 241 11.61 1.54 -1.80
C ALA A 241 11.78 2.34 -0.50
N ILE A 242 10.79 3.12 -0.13
CA ILE A 242 10.84 4.07 0.98
C ILE A 242 10.04 3.52 2.17
N LEU A 243 10.65 3.54 3.36
CA LEU A 243 9.94 3.41 4.62
C LEU A 243 9.72 4.81 5.20
N ALA A 244 8.46 5.19 5.34
CA ALA A 244 8.06 6.51 5.84
C ALA A 244 7.26 6.36 7.14
N LEU A 245 7.79 6.87 8.25
CA LEU A 245 7.18 6.72 9.57
C LEU A 245 7.55 7.91 10.47
N ARG A 246 6.77 8.13 11.53
CA ARG A 246 7.13 9.11 12.56
C ARG A 246 8.35 8.64 13.32
N SER A 247 9.25 9.54 13.69
CA SER A 247 10.42 9.22 14.53
C SER A 247 10.03 8.86 15.98
N TRP A 248 8.85 9.31 16.43
CA TRP A 248 8.31 9.07 17.78
C TRP A 248 6.85 8.63 17.71
N HIS A 249 6.51 7.56 18.39
CA HIS A 249 5.14 7.06 18.46
C HIS A 249 4.39 7.73 19.65
N PRO A 250 3.46 8.68 19.42
CA PRO A 250 2.93 9.53 20.49
C PRO A 250 2.11 8.79 21.54
N LYS A 251 1.41 7.70 21.17
CA LYS A 251 0.60 6.91 22.12
C LYS A 251 1.41 5.91 22.93
N ALA A 252 2.46 5.35 22.34
CA ALA A 252 3.35 4.41 23.03
C ALA A 252 4.48 5.13 23.76
N ASP A 253 4.65 6.43 23.48
CA ASP A 253 5.69 7.30 24.02
C ASP A 253 7.09 6.68 23.87
N THR A 254 7.43 6.28 22.64
CA THR A 254 8.66 5.57 22.32
C THR A 254 9.18 5.90 20.92
N SER A 255 10.49 5.75 20.74
CA SER A 255 11.14 5.84 19.43
C SER A 255 10.67 4.73 18.50
N THR A 256 10.60 5.05 17.21
CA THR A 256 10.37 4.08 16.12
C THR A 256 11.68 3.62 15.49
N ILE A 257 12.77 4.35 15.70
CA ILE A 257 14.12 3.88 15.38
C ILE A 257 14.70 3.24 16.63
N VAL A 258 15.07 1.95 16.53
CA VAL A 258 15.51 1.11 17.64
C VAL A 258 16.86 0.50 17.37
N PRO A 259 17.65 0.08 18.39
CA PRO A 259 18.95 -0.53 18.17
C PRO A 259 18.88 -1.82 17.33
N MET A 260 17.99 -2.71 17.71
CA MET A 260 17.74 -4.00 17.07
C MET A 260 16.28 -4.42 17.29
N ILE A 261 15.67 -4.97 16.25
CA ILE A 261 14.32 -5.56 16.35
C ILE A 261 14.46 -6.96 16.93
N ASP A 262 13.74 -7.25 18.02
CA ASP A 262 13.64 -8.53 18.70
C ASP A 262 12.41 -9.36 18.27
N GLU A 263 11.61 -8.81 17.35
CA GLU A 263 10.44 -9.46 16.78
C GLU A 263 10.78 -10.24 15.50
N PRO A 264 10.09 -11.35 15.20
CA PRO A 264 10.26 -12.01 13.91
C PRO A 264 9.71 -11.16 12.78
N VAL A 265 10.59 -10.74 11.88
CA VAL A 265 10.29 -9.90 10.72
C VAL A 265 10.76 -10.51 9.42
N THR A 266 10.20 -10.06 8.31
CA THR A 266 10.68 -10.40 6.97
C THR A 266 11.81 -9.45 6.60
N SER A 267 12.97 -10.00 6.23
CA SER A 267 14.12 -9.20 5.79
C SER A 267 13.90 -8.65 4.40
N PHE A 268 14.07 -7.34 4.24
CA PHE A 268 14.13 -6.65 2.96
C PHE A 268 14.99 -5.39 3.11
N GLN A 269 15.38 -4.77 2.01
CA GLN A 269 16.25 -3.60 2.03
C GLN A 269 15.50 -2.40 1.44
N PRO A 270 15.16 -1.37 2.25
CA PRO A 270 14.64 -0.11 1.72
C PRO A 270 15.77 0.69 1.05
N THR A 271 15.39 1.62 0.16
CA THR A 271 16.35 2.61 -0.37
C THR A 271 16.61 3.73 0.62
N ALA A 272 15.57 4.13 1.35
CA ALA A 272 15.65 5.18 2.36
C ALA A 272 14.62 4.95 3.47
N VAL A 273 14.95 5.45 4.67
CA VAL A 273 14.03 5.61 5.79
C VAL A 273 13.79 7.11 6.01
N ILE A 274 12.53 7.52 5.95
CA ILE A 274 12.13 8.94 6.05
C ILE A 274 11.27 9.13 7.28
N THR A 275 11.67 10.07 8.12
CA THR A 275 10.90 10.48 9.28
C THR A 275 10.69 12.00 9.28
N ASP A 276 10.01 12.52 10.29
CA ASP A 276 9.92 13.95 10.57
C ASP A 276 11.26 14.60 10.94
N GLN A 277 12.31 13.80 11.17
CA GLN A 277 13.67 14.29 11.45
C GLN A 277 14.52 14.41 10.17
N GLY A 278 14.12 13.77 9.07
CA GLY A 278 14.81 13.83 7.78
C GLY A 278 14.86 12.50 7.05
N ILE A 279 15.88 12.35 6.20
CA ILE A 279 16.04 11.22 5.27
C ILE A 279 17.33 10.49 5.61
N ALA A 280 17.23 9.21 6.00
CA ALA A 280 18.34 8.30 6.13
C ALA A 280 18.48 7.47 4.85
N GLU A 281 19.50 7.72 4.06
CA GLU A 281 19.84 6.91 2.89
C GLU A 281 20.41 5.57 3.34
N VAL A 282 19.88 4.48 2.81
CA VAL A 282 20.24 3.11 3.19
C VAL A 282 20.90 2.38 2.04
N PHE A 283 20.31 2.43 0.86
CA PHE A 283 20.79 1.69 -0.29
C PHE A 283 22.18 2.14 -0.76
N GLY A 284 23.06 1.17 -1.04
CA GLY A 284 24.43 1.44 -1.51
C GLY A 284 25.42 1.80 -0.40
N HIS A 285 25.01 1.73 0.87
CA HIS A 285 25.85 1.99 2.03
C HIS A 285 26.12 0.70 2.82
N ASP A 286 27.28 0.62 3.46
CA ASP A 286 27.60 -0.44 4.41
C ASP A 286 26.78 -0.27 5.71
N GLU A 287 26.73 -1.32 6.53
CA GLU A 287 25.91 -1.34 7.76
C GLU A 287 26.27 -0.21 8.73
N ARG A 288 27.55 0.17 8.85
CA ARG A 288 27.98 1.28 9.71
C ARG A 288 27.49 2.64 9.20
N SER A 289 27.55 2.83 7.90
CA SER A 289 27.04 4.03 7.26
C SER A 289 25.51 4.11 7.34
N GLN A 290 24.81 2.98 7.16
CA GLN A 290 23.37 2.87 7.34
C GLN A 290 22.95 3.24 8.77
N ALA A 291 23.58 2.64 9.78
CA ALA A 291 23.32 2.94 11.19
C ALA A 291 23.55 4.43 11.51
N ARG A 292 24.64 4.99 11.01
CA ARG A 292 24.94 6.41 11.16
C ARG A 292 23.87 7.29 10.56
N HIS A 293 23.42 7.01 9.34
CA HIS A 293 22.36 7.76 8.67
C HIS A 293 21.03 7.65 9.44
N LEU A 294 20.67 6.48 9.91
CA LEU A 294 19.46 6.26 10.70
C LEU A 294 19.48 7.08 11.99
N ILE A 295 20.60 7.05 12.73
CA ILE A 295 20.74 7.83 13.99
C ILE A 295 20.70 9.33 13.72
N GLN A 296 21.45 9.81 12.72
CA GLN A 296 21.60 11.24 12.47
C GLN A 296 20.37 11.87 11.82
N HIS A 297 19.70 11.13 10.91
CA HIS A 297 18.70 11.72 10.00
C HIS A 297 17.29 11.15 10.18
N ALA A 298 17.10 10.01 10.85
CA ALA A 298 15.78 9.43 11.06
C ALA A 298 15.36 9.35 12.53
N ALA A 299 16.32 9.12 13.45
CA ALA A 299 16.01 8.95 14.85
C ALA A 299 15.56 10.24 15.52
N HIS A 300 14.59 10.13 16.44
CA HIS A 300 14.20 11.24 17.31
C HIS A 300 15.38 11.72 18.17
N PRO A 301 15.58 13.03 18.36
CA PRO A 301 16.74 13.56 19.11
C PRO A 301 16.94 12.97 20.51
N GLN A 302 15.85 12.65 21.21
CA GLN A 302 15.90 12.10 22.57
C GLN A 302 16.62 10.76 22.71
N VAL A 303 16.71 9.96 21.64
CA VAL A 303 17.30 8.62 21.68
C VAL A 303 18.62 8.51 20.92
N ARG A 304 19.10 9.58 20.30
CA ARG A 304 20.31 9.51 19.47
C ARG A 304 21.55 9.10 20.25
N GLU A 305 21.70 9.60 21.48
CA GLU A 305 22.86 9.26 22.34
C GLU A 305 22.82 7.76 22.69
N GLU A 306 21.67 7.26 23.17
CA GLU A 306 21.46 5.84 23.44
C GLU A 306 21.73 4.97 22.19
N LEU A 307 21.20 5.37 21.04
CA LEU A 307 21.42 4.63 19.78
C LEU A 307 22.90 4.61 19.36
N TRP A 308 23.69 5.65 19.65
CA TRP A 308 25.14 5.63 19.41
C TRP A 308 25.89 4.67 20.35
N GLU A 309 25.49 4.60 21.61
CA GLU A 309 26.04 3.64 22.58
C GLU A 309 25.74 2.22 22.14
N GLU A 310 24.49 1.91 21.78
CA GLU A 310 24.06 0.61 21.28
C GLU A 310 24.73 0.25 19.94
N ALA A 311 24.86 1.21 19.01
CA ALA A 311 25.60 0.99 17.76
C ALA A 311 27.05 0.56 18.01
N SER A 312 27.69 1.14 19.04
CA SER A 312 29.05 0.72 19.43
C SER A 312 29.09 -0.72 19.94
N VAL A 313 28.11 -1.11 20.76
CA VAL A 313 28.00 -2.51 21.27
C VAL A 313 27.75 -3.50 20.12
N LEU A 314 26.95 -3.09 19.13
CA LEU A 314 26.63 -3.90 17.94
C LEU A 314 27.75 -3.91 16.88
N GLY A 315 28.85 -3.14 17.08
CA GLY A 315 29.95 -3.05 16.12
C GLY A 315 29.66 -2.21 14.88
N LEU A 316 28.68 -1.32 14.96
CA LEU A 316 28.21 -0.44 13.87
C LEU A 316 28.83 0.98 13.90
N THR A 317 29.83 1.21 14.72
CA THR A 317 30.58 2.50 14.78
C THR A 317 31.94 2.42 14.10
#